data_b73f674b12b68c3fea1e2fd97bb8583a
#
_entry.id   b73f674b12b68c3fea1e2fd97bb8583a
#
_cell.length_a   1.000
_cell.length_b   1.000
_cell.length_c   1.000
_cell.angle_alpha   90.00
_cell.angle_beta   90.00
_cell.angle_gamma   90.00
#
_symmetry.space_group_name_H-M   'P 1'
#
loop_
_entity.id
_entity.type
_entity.pdbx_description
1 polymer ?
#
loop_
_entity_poly.entity_id
_entity_poly.type
_entity_poly.pdbx_seq_one_letter_code
_entity_poly.pdbx_strand_id
1 'polypeptide(L)'
;MYILVACEESQRVTAAFRAYGHEAFSCDIVMTTGDNPEWHIWSDCTPLLNGNCSFRTCDGQLHKIEKWDMIIAFPPCTFLSKAGACNLYKNGVRDEERFSAAIKAVEFFYRIYNADCPKIAIENPVPIKEFGLPDPSQVIEPFYFGDPVSKKTYLWLKGLPYLCPTNVVKPEYTFETYPPFKNCNGKYRQKARSKTFMGVAKAMALSWGSDEIDNRG
;
A
#
# COMPACT_ATOMS: atom_id res chain seq x y z
N MET A 1 4.67 6.55 -17.09
CA MET A 1 4.23 5.19 -16.70
C MET A 1 2.76 5.20 -16.32
N TYR A 2 2.04 4.11 -16.62
CA TYR A 2 0.72 3.83 -16.05
C TYR A 2 0.86 3.06 -14.75
N ILE A 3 0.38 3.60 -13.64
CA ILE A 3 0.59 3.07 -12.30
C ILE A 3 -0.75 2.83 -11.60
N LEU A 4 -0.96 1.60 -11.12
CA LEU A 4 -2.09 1.26 -10.24
C LEU A 4 -1.63 1.32 -8.80
N VAL A 5 -2.27 2.17 -7.98
CA VAL A 5 -2.08 2.20 -6.53
C VAL A 5 -3.30 1.54 -5.88
N ALA A 6 -3.20 0.25 -5.61
CA ALA A 6 -4.30 -0.57 -5.12
C ALA A 6 -4.46 -0.47 -3.60
N CYS A 7 -5.70 -0.46 -3.12
CA CYS A 7 -6.08 -0.30 -1.73
C CYS A 7 -5.57 1.03 -1.13
N GLU A 8 -5.67 2.11 -1.91
CA GLU A 8 -5.32 3.46 -1.48
C GLU A 8 -6.51 4.42 -1.61
N GLU A 9 -7.17 4.76 -0.51
CA GLU A 9 -8.22 5.77 -0.49
C GLU A 9 -7.67 7.20 -0.34
N SER A 10 -6.44 7.33 0.17
CA SER A 10 -5.86 8.62 0.55
C SER A 10 -5.22 9.42 -0.58
N GLN A 11 -4.92 8.78 -1.68
CA GLN A 11 -4.20 9.34 -2.85
C GLN A 11 -2.79 9.89 -2.55
N ARG A 12 -2.19 9.58 -1.39
CA ARG A 12 -0.86 10.13 -1.03
C ARG A 12 0.25 9.62 -1.96
N VAL A 13 0.24 8.33 -2.24
CA VAL A 13 1.20 7.72 -3.16
C VAL A 13 0.85 8.08 -4.59
N THR A 14 -0.42 8.00 -4.96
CA THR A 14 -0.92 8.42 -6.28
C THR A 14 -0.50 9.86 -6.59
N ALA A 15 -0.76 10.82 -5.69
CA ALA A 15 -0.38 12.21 -5.86
C ALA A 15 1.14 12.40 -5.96
N ALA A 16 1.93 11.63 -5.19
CA ALA A 16 3.38 11.69 -5.28
C ALA A 16 3.88 11.29 -6.67
N PHE A 17 3.36 10.19 -7.26
CA PHE A 17 3.72 9.79 -8.61
C PHE A 17 3.20 10.74 -9.69
N ARG A 18 1.98 11.28 -9.51
CA ARG A 18 1.44 12.32 -10.41
C ARG A 18 2.31 13.58 -10.44
N ALA A 19 2.90 13.97 -9.32
CA ALA A 19 3.84 15.09 -9.24
C ALA A 19 5.12 14.87 -10.06
N TYR A 20 5.47 13.62 -10.37
CA TYR A 20 6.56 13.26 -11.29
C TYR A 20 6.11 12.99 -12.73
N GLY A 21 4.87 13.37 -13.08
CA GLY A 21 4.34 13.28 -14.45
C GLY A 21 3.85 11.89 -14.86
N HIS A 22 3.61 10.99 -13.92
CA HIS A 22 3.08 9.66 -14.22
C HIS A 22 1.55 9.62 -14.23
N GLU A 23 0.98 8.74 -15.04
CA GLU A 23 -0.44 8.43 -15.06
C GLU A 23 -0.76 7.41 -13.96
N ALA A 24 -0.88 7.89 -12.70
CA ALA A 24 -1.15 7.06 -11.55
C ALA A 24 -2.63 7.13 -11.14
N PHE A 25 -3.23 5.98 -10.83
CA PHE A 25 -4.61 5.85 -10.39
C PHE A 25 -4.66 5.12 -9.06
N SER A 26 -5.29 5.73 -8.05
CA SER A 26 -5.66 5.04 -6.81
C SER A 26 -6.91 4.19 -7.02
N CYS A 27 -6.99 3.04 -6.35
CA CYS A 27 -8.16 2.18 -6.37
C CYS A 27 -8.46 1.67 -4.97
N ASP A 28 -9.69 1.85 -4.51
CA ASP A 28 -10.16 1.32 -3.23
C ASP A 28 -11.68 1.07 -3.28
N ILE A 29 -12.16 0.12 -2.46
CA ILE A 29 -13.60 -0.09 -2.23
C ILE A 29 -14.23 1.02 -1.38
N VAL A 30 -13.40 1.88 -0.79
CA VAL A 30 -13.81 3.07 -0.04
C VAL A 30 -13.62 4.30 -0.92
N MET A 31 -14.58 5.23 -0.86
CA MET A 31 -14.47 6.51 -1.53
C MET A 31 -13.22 7.26 -1.07
N THR A 32 -12.54 7.91 -2.01
CA THR A 32 -11.33 8.69 -1.73
C THR A 32 -11.55 9.79 -0.70
N THR A 33 -10.51 10.06 0.10
CA THR A 33 -10.35 11.27 0.92
C THR A 33 -9.34 12.25 0.34
N GLY A 34 -8.81 11.95 -0.84
CA GLY A 34 -8.00 12.88 -1.61
C GLY A 34 -8.85 13.85 -2.41
N ASP A 35 -8.22 14.91 -2.91
CA ASP A 35 -8.90 16.02 -3.57
C ASP A 35 -9.05 15.84 -5.09
N ASN A 36 -8.61 14.69 -5.64
CA ASN A 36 -8.54 14.47 -7.08
C ASN A 36 -9.43 13.27 -7.49
N PRO A 37 -10.76 13.48 -7.67
CA PRO A 37 -11.68 12.42 -8.04
C PRO A 37 -11.35 11.78 -9.40
N GLU A 38 -10.69 12.51 -10.30
CA GLU A 38 -10.24 12.07 -11.62
C GLU A 38 -9.09 11.05 -11.56
N TRP A 39 -8.49 10.83 -10.38
CA TRP A 39 -7.41 9.85 -10.19
C TRP A 39 -7.87 8.63 -9.38
N HIS A 40 -9.12 8.60 -8.90
CA HIS A 40 -9.60 7.54 -8.02
C HIS A 40 -10.61 6.62 -8.70
N ILE A 41 -10.36 5.33 -8.57
CA ILE A 41 -11.24 4.24 -8.99
C ILE A 41 -11.94 3.70 -7.76
N TRP A 42 -13.22 3.99 -7.61
CA TRP A 42 -14.01 3.48 -6.50
C TRP A 42 -14.56 2.09 -6.81
N SER A 43 -13.73 1.09 -6.64
CA SER A 43 -14.03 -0.31 -7.00
C SER A 43 -13.08 -1.30 -6.32
N ASP A 44 -13.38 -2.60 -6.44
CA ASP A 44 -12.41 -3.67 -6.19
C ASP A 44 -11.29 -3.60 -7.24
N CYS A 45 -10.04 -3.63 -6.78
CA CYS A 45 -8.88 -3.59 -7.66
C CYS A 45 -8.59 -4.94 -8.35
N THR A 46 -9.16 -6.05 -7.87
CA THR A 46 -8.86 -7.40 -8.38
C THR A 46 -9.01 -7.54 -9.90
N PRO A 47 -10.07 -7.03 -10.55
CA PRO A 47 -10.22 -7.11 -12.00
C PRO A 47 -9.20 -6.27 -12.79
N LEU A 48 -8.52 -5.34 -12.13
CA LEU A 48 -7.58 -4.40 -12.76
C LEU A 48 -6.13 -4.90 -12.75
N LEU A 49 -5.78 -5.86 -11.89
CA LEU A 49 -4.40 -6.23 -11.58
C LEU A 49 -3.57 -6.67 -12.79
N ASN A 50 -4.18 -7.29 -13.79
CA ASN A 50 -3.43 -7.81 -14.94
C ASN A 50 -3.50 -6.89 -16.19
N GLY A 51 -3.95 -5.65 -16.04
CA GLY A 51 -4.16 -4.75 -17.16
C GLY A 51 -5.32 -5.21 -18.07
N ASN A 52 -5.27 -4.85 -19.34
CA ASN A 52 -6.33 -5.07 -20.33
C ASN A 52 -7.73 -4.79 -19.75
N CYS A 53 -7.83 -3.68 -19.03
CA CYS A 53 -8.99 -3.30 -18.25
C CYS A 53 -9.55 -1.94 -18.67
N SER A 54 -10.85 -1.76 -18.42
CA SER A 54 -11.52 -0.46 -18.54
C SER A 54 -12.19 -0.15 -17.21
N PHE A 55 -12.07 1.09 -16.77
CA PHE A 55 -12.66 1.56 -15.52
C PHE A 55 -13.11 3.02 -15.63
N ARG A 56 -13.93 3.46 -14.69
CA ARG A 56 -14.27 4.88 -14.52
C ARG A 56 -13.65 5.40 -13.25
N THR A 57 -13.10 6.59 -13.32
CA THR A 57 -12.71 7.39 -12.16
C THR A 57 -13.93 8.09 -11.55
N CYS A 58 -13.79 8.62 -10.35
CA CYS A 58 -14.92 9.20 -9.60
C CYS A 58 -15.52 10.45 -10.25
N ASP A 59 -14.81 11.10 -11.16
CA ASP A 59 -15.32 12.17 -12.02
C ASP A 59 -16.17 11.65 -13.22
N GLY A 60 -16.25 10.32 -13.38
CA GLY A 60 -17.01 9.64 -14.43
C GLY A 60 -16.23 9.39 -15.72
N GLN A 61 -14.98 9.84 -15.84
CA GLN A 61 -14.16 9.63 -17.03
C GLN A 61 -13.85 8.13 -17.22
N LEU A 62 -13.98 7.64 -18.45
CA LEU A 62 -13.64 6.27 -18.83
C LEU A 62 -12.18 6.20 -19.26
N HIS A 63 -11.46 5.25 -18.65
CA HIS A 63 -10.08 4.94 -18.98
C HIS A 63 -9.97 3.51 -19.49
N LYS A 64 -8.99 3.28 -20.37
CA LYS A 64 -8.63 1.95 -20.87
C LYS A 64 -7.12 1.77 -20.74
N ILE A 65 -6.71 0.75 -20.01
CA ILE A 65 -5.31 0.42 -19.76
C ILE A 65 -5.03 -0.97 -20.32
N GLU A 66 -4.09 -1.06 -21.24
CA GLU A 66 -3.65 -2.34 -21.79
C GLU A 66 -2.72 -3.06 -20.83
N LYS A 67 -1.76 -2.33 -20.24
CA LYS A 67 -0.78 -2.87 -19.30
C LYS A 67 -0.41 -1.83 -18.25
N TRP A 68 -0.27 -2.28 -17.01
CA TRP A 68 0.33 -1.47 -15.95
C TRP A 68 1.86 -1.59 -16.02
N ASP A 69 2.54 -0.46 -15.93
CA ASP A 69 4.00 -0.43 -15.79
C ASP A 69 4.42 -0.74 -14.34
N MET A 70 3.56 -0.38 -13.38
CA MET A 70 3.80 -0.60 -11.96
C MET A 70 2.49 -0.80 -11.19
N ILE A 71 2.52 -1.68 -10.20
CA ILE A 71 1.47 -1.81 -9.18
C ILE A 71 2.08 -1.57 -7.81
N ILE A 72 1.48 -0.65 -7.04
CA ILE A 72 1.80 -0.43 -5.63
C ILE A 72 0.54 -0.77 -4.84
N ALA A 73 0.63 -1.62 -3.82
CA ALA A 73 -0.55 -2.10 -3.14
C ALA A 73 -0.41 -2.04 -1.61
N PHE A 74 -1.51 -1.69 -0.95
CA PHE A 74 -1.65 -1.58 0.51
C PHE A 74 -2.77 -2.50 1.01
N PRO A 75 -2.67 -3.84 0.81
CA PRO A 75 -3.76 -4.74 1.14
C PRO A 75 -4.11 -4.68 2.62
N PRO A 76 -5.40 -4.89 2.99
CA PRO A 76 -5.85 -4.81 4.38
C PRO A 76 -5.04 -5.72 5.31
N CYS A 77 -4.40 -5.12 6.32
CA CYS A 77 -3.54 -5.83 7.27
C CYS A 77 -4.29 -6.46 8.45
N THR A 78 -5.59 -6.24 8.57
CA THR A 78 -6.42 -6.60 9.75
C THR A 78 -6.31 -8.09 10.12
N PHE A 79 -6.18 -8.95 9.12
CA PHE A 79 -6.13 -10.40 9.32
C PHE A 79 -4.72 -10.99 9.21
N LEU A 80 -3.78 -10.28 8.60
CA LEU A 80 -2.43 -10.77 8.31
C LEU A 80 -1.38 -10.29 9.32
N SER A 81 -1.62 -9.17 10.01
CA SER A 81 -0.64 -8.57 10.90
C SER A 81 -0.60 -9.23 12.28
N LYS A 82 0.57 -9.17 12.92
CA LYS A 82 0.73 -9.59 14.33
C LYS A 82 -0.25 -8.91 15.26
N ALA A 83 -0.58 -7.64 15.04
CA ALA A 83 -1.58 -6.92 15.82
C ALA A 83 -2.99 -7.51 15.67
N GLY A 84 -3.30 -8.14 14.53
CA GLY A 84 -4.55 -8.86 14.31
C GLY A 84 -4.56 -10.29 14.84
N ALA A 85 -3.39 -10.88 15.08
CA ALA A 85 -3.21 -12.28 15.50
C ALA A 85 -3.88 -12.61 16.84
N CYS A 86 -3.86 -11.67 17.79
CA CYS A 86 -4.47 -11.86 19.12
C CYS A 86 -5.97 -12.19 19.06
N ASN A 87 -6.61 -11.90 17.94
CA ASN A 87 -8.03 -12.15 17.75
C ASN A 87 -8.34 -13.44 16.96
N LEU A 88 -7.32 -14.22 16.55
CA LEU A 88 -7.51 -15.51 15.85
C LEU A 88 -7.98 -16.61 16.80
N TYR A 89 -7.67 -16.47 18.08
CA TYR A 89 -8.08 -17.41 19.11
C TYR A 89 -8.83 -16.68 20.22
N LYS A 90 -9.98 -17.21 20.61
CA LYS A 90 -10.78 -16.75 21.75
C LYS A 90 -10.81 -17.86 22.79
N ASN A 91 -10.28 -17.59 23.99
CA ASN A 91 -10.19 -18.60 25.07
C ASN A 91 -9.53 -19.92 24.63
N GLY A 92 -8.49 -19.84 23.79
CA GLY A 92 -7.77 -21.02 23.27
C GLY A 92 -8.47 -21.75 22.13
N VAL A 93 -9.67 -21.33 21.71
CA VAL A 93 -10.41 -21.88 20.59
C VAL A 93 -10.23 -20.98 19.36
N ARG A 94 -9.96 -21.58 18.20
CA ARG A 94 -9.82 -20.85 16.93
C ARG A 94 -11.14 -20.24 16.51
N ASP A 95 -11.12 -18.96 16.15
CA ASP A 95 -12.25 -18.27 15.52
C ASP A 95 -12.25 -18.58 14.03
N GLU A 96 -13.12 -19.52 13.62
CA GLU A 96 -13.14 -20.03 12.25
C GLU A 96 -13.53 -18.96 11.21
N GLU A 97 -14.42 -18.02 11.54
CA GLU A 97 -14.78 -16.94 10.63
C GLU A 97 -13.57 -16.03 10.38
N ARG A 98 -12.85 -15.69 11.44
CA ARG A 98 -11.68 -14.85 11.36
C ARG A 98 -10.52 -15.56 10.64
N PHE A 99 -10.36 -16.86 10.85
CA PHE A 99 -9.37 -17.67 10.15
C PHE A 99 -9.68 -17.75 8.65
N SER A 100 -10.95 -17.99 8.28
CA SER A 100 -11.40 -17.96 6.88
C SER A 100 -11.14 -16.60 6.22
N ALA A 101 -11.40 -15.51 6.93
CA ALA A 101 -11.10 -14.16 6.45
C ALA A 101 -9.59 -13.93 6.25
N ALA A 102 -8.75 -14.52 7.12
CA ALA A 102 -7.30 -14.45 6.98
C ALA A 102 -6.81 -15.21 5.75
N ILE A 103 -7.36 -16.40 5.46
CA ILE A 103 -7.04 -17.15 4.23
C ILE A 103 -7.39 -16.33 2.98
N LYS A 104 -8.56 -15.70 2.94
CA LYS A 104 -8.92 -14.81 1.82
C LYS A 104 -7.96 -13.63 1.66
N ALA A 105 -7.46 -13.08 2.77
CA ALA A 105 -6.47 -12.01 2.75
C ALA A 105 -5.11 -12.50 2.21
N VAL A 106 -4.70 -13.74 2.54
CA VAL A 106 -3.52 -14.39 1.94
C VAL A 106 -3.70 -14.59 0.44
N GLU A 107 -4.85 -15.10 0.01
CA GLU A 107 -5.15 -15.27 -1.43
C GLU A 107 -5.10 -13.93 -2.17
N PHE A 108 -5.64 -12.88 -1.57
CA PHE A 108 -5.61 -11.53 -2.15
C PHE A 108 -4.17 -11.00 -2.25
N PHE A 109 -3.34 -11.18 -1.21
CA PHE A 109 -1.93 -10.86 -1.28
C PHE A 109 -1.24 -11.56 -2.46
N TYR A 110 -1.44 -12.87 -2.62
CA TYR A 110 -0.83 -13.61 -3.72
C TYR A 110 -1.37 -13.24 -5.10
N ARG A 111 -2.63 -12.82 -5.22
CA ARG A 111 -3.16 -12.27 -6.49
C ARG A 111 -2.40 -11.02 -6.91
N ILE A 112 -2.10 -10.12 -5.96
CA ILE A 112 -1.29 -8.93 -6.25
C ILE A 112 0.16 -9.32 -6.54
N TYR A 113 0.76 -10.18 -5.71
CA TYR A 113 2.16 -10.59 -5.82
C TYR A 113 2.47 -11.28 -7.17
N ASN A 114 1.51 -12.05 -7.70
CA ASN A 114 1.60 -12.78 -8.96
C ASN A 114 0.96 -12.06 -10.15
N ALA A 115 0.55 -10.79 -10.00
CA ALA A 115 -0.04 -10.04 -11.09
C ALA A 115 0.92 -9.91 -12.28
N ASP A 116 0.36 -9.87 -13.51
CA ASP A 116 1.13 -9.66 -14.74
C ASP A 116 1.54 -8.19 -14.87
N CYS A 117 2.49 -7.81 -14.03
CA CYS A 117 3.09 -6.48 -14.02
C CYS A 117 4.61 -6.60 -13.76
N PRO A 118 5.45 -5.85 -14.49
CA PRO A 118 6.90 -5.95 -14.35
C PRO A 118 7.42 -5.39 -13.01
N LYS A 119 6.74 -4.39 -12.45
CA LYS A 119 7.14 -3.70 -11.22
C LYS A 119 6.00 -3.78 -10.21
N ILE A 120 6.23 -4.46 -9.08
CA ILE A 120 5.22 -4.59 -8.01
C ILE A 120 5.86 -4.25 -6.68
N ALA A 121 5.16 -3.44 -5.88
CA ALA A 121 5.44 -3.21 -4.48
C ALA A 121 4.19 -3.50 -3.64
N ILE A 122 4.32 -4.34 -2.62
CA ILE A 122 3.25 -4.57 -1.64
C ILE A 122 3.76 -4.10 -0.29
N GLU A 123 2.99 -3.26 0.39
CA GLU A 123 3.25 -2.80 1.75
C GLU A 123 2.32 -3.51 2.73
N ASN A 124 2.86 -4.01 3.82
CA ASN A 124 2.06 -4.52 4.92
C ASN A 124 2.87 -4.40 6.24
N PRO A 125 2.22 -4.20 7.39
CA PRO A 125 2.90 -4.35 8.69
C PRO A 125 3.34 -5.79 8.89
N VAL A 126 4.16 -6.02 9.92
CA VAL A 126 4.74 -7.34 10.22
C VAL A 126 3.69 -8.45 10.18
N PRO A 127 3.76 -9.39 9.22
CA PRO A 127 2.77 -10.44 9.08
C PRO A 127 2.93 -11.52 10.14
N ILE A 128 1.87 -12.32 10.31
CA ILE A 128 1.90 -13.54 11.12
C ILE A 128 2.60 -14.63 10.30
N LYS A 129 3.58 -15.30 10.88
CA LYS A 129 4.31 -16.40 10.22
C LYS A 129 3.42 -17.58 9.85
N GLU A 130 2.35 -17.81 10.60
CA GLU A 130 1.40 -18.91 10.44
C GLU A 130 0.76 -18.96 9.05
N PHE A 131 0.62 -17.83 8.36
CA PHE A 131 0.02 -17.76 7.03
C PHE A 131 1.01 -17.92 5.88
N GLY A 132 2.30 -18.13 6.16
CA GLY A 132 3.28 -18.53 5.16
C GLY A 132 3.49 -17.51 4.04
N LEU A 133 3.31 -16.21 4.30
CA LEU A 133 3.71 -15.19 3.34
C LEU A 133 5.23 -15.25 3.14
N PRO A 134 5.74 -14.95 1.94
CA PRO A 134 7.16 -14.96 1.65
C PRO A 134 7.90 -13.94 2.53
N ASP A 135 9.19 -14.13 2.71
CA ASP A 135 10.01 -13.14 3.39
C ASP A 135 9.95 -11.81 2.62
N PRO A 136 9.86 -10.67 3.34
CA PRO A 136 9.84 -9.36 2.69
C PRO A 136 11.18 -9.07 2.02
N SER A 137 11.14 -8.34 0.93
CA SER A 137 12.36 -7.84 0.26
C SER A 137 13.09 -6.82 1.12
N GLN A 138 12.35 -5.98 1.83
CA GLN A 138 12.88 -4.89 2.64
C GLN A 138 11.98 -4.57 3.83
N VAL A 139 12.60 -4.08 4.92
CA VAL A 139 11.91 -3.49 6.06
C VAL A 139 12.26 -2.00 6.11
N ILE A 140 11.26 -1.16 6.19
CA ILE A 140 11.42 0.29 6.30
C ILE A 140 10.75 0.83 7.57
N GLU A 141 11.17 2.03 7.94
CA GLU A 141 10.59 2.81 9.05
C GLU A 141 10.30 4.23 8.56
N PRO A 142 9.17 4.86 8.91
CA PRO A 142 8.85 6.23 8.48
C PRO A 142 9.92 7.27 8.83
N PHE A 143 10.64 7.08 9.94
CA PHE A 143 11.70 8.01 10.34
C PHE A 143 12.94 7.98 9.44
N TYR A 144 13.09 7.02 8.53
CA TYR A 144 14.09 7.06 7.46
C TYR A 144 13.75 8.09 6.38
N PHE A 145 12.49 8.56 6.36
CA PHE A 145 11.92 9.39 5.29
C PHE A 145 11.35 10.73 5.80
N GLY A 146 11.70 11.13 7.02
CA GLY A 146 11.36 12.43 7.58
C GLY A 146 10.14 12.47 8.50
N ASP A 147 9.42 11.37 8.67
CA ASP A 147 8.30 11.29 9.61
C ASP A 147 8.81 10.74 10.95
N PRO A 148 8.76 11.47 12.11
CA PRO A 148 9.39 11.07 13.36
C PRO A 148 8.65 9.93 14.08
N VAL A 149 8.32 8.88 13.34
CA VAL A 149 7.50 7.74 13.81
C VAL A 149 8.23 6.43 13.57
N SER A 150 8.27 5.58 14.59
CA SER A 150 8.68 4.19 14.45
C SER A 150 7.45 3.31 14.16
N LYS A 151 7.45 2.71 12.97
CA LYS A 151 6.48 1.73 12.49
C LYS A 151 7.16 0.78 11.52
N LYS A 152 7.54 -0.41 11.99
CA LYS A 152 8.08 -1.43 11.09
C LYS A 152 7.09 -1.75 9.99
N THR A 153 7.51 -1.51 8.76
CA THR A 153 6.73 -1.70 7.55
C THR A 153 7.49 -2.61 6.60
N TYR A 154 6.84 -3.67 6.15
CA TYR A 154 7.43 -4.66 5.27
C TYR A 154 7.06 -4.35 3.81
N LEU A 155 8.04 -4.47 2.92
CA LEU A 155 7.87 -4.32 1.49
C LEU A 155 8.25 -5.62 0.78
N TRP A 156 7.37 -6.08 -0.09
CA TRP A 156 7.63 -7.13 -1.08
C TRP A 156 7.77 -6.47 -2.43
N LEU A 157 8.96 -6.58 -3.03
CA LEU A 157 9.33 -5.88 -4.25
C LEU A 157 9.59 -6.87 -5.39
N LYS A 158 9.02 -6.60 -6.55
CA LYS A 158 9.30 -7.29 -7.81
C LYS A 158 9.71 -6.25 -8.85
N GLY A 159 10.88 -6.39 -9.46
CA GLY A 159 11.37 -5.46 -10.47
C GLY A 159 11.58 -4.01 -10.01
N LEU A 160 11.73 -3.80 -8.72
CA LEU A 160 11.92 -2.48 -8.09
C LEU A 160 13.17 -2.48 -7.21
N PRO A 161 13.92 -1.37 -7.18
CA PRO A 161 15.03 -1.20 -6.25
C PRO A 161 14.55 -1.01 -4.81
N TYR A 162 15.44 -1.25 -3.84
CA TYR A 162 15.17 -0.93 -2.45
C TYR A 162 15.03 0.57 -2.25
N LEU A 163 14.16 0.97 -1.34
CA LEU A 163 14.05 2.37 -0.93
C LEU A 163 15.23 2.76 -0.06
N CYS A 164 16.01 3.74 -0.52
CA CYS A 164 17.05 4.35 0.30
C CYS A 164 16.46 5.43 1.20
N PRO A 165 16.96 5.57 2.46
CA PRO A 165 16.58 6.67 3.32
C PRO A 165 16.80 8.02 2.63
N THR A 166 15.80 8.91 2.68
CA THR A 166 15.88 10.24 2.05
C THR A 166 16.07 11.37 3.07
N ASN A 167 15.57 11.18 4.29
CA ASN A 167 15.67 12.18 5.38
C ASN A 167 15.55 11.45 6.72
N VAL A 168 16.68 11.02 7.27
CA VAL A 168 16.69 10.29 8.54
C VAL A 168 16.52 11.26 9.70
N VAL A 169 15.44 11.11 10.44
CA VAL A 169 15.14 11.86 11.65
C VAL A 169 15.11 10.95 12.87
N LYS A 170 15.24 11.53 14.07
CA LYS A 170 15.07 10.76 15.32
C LYS A 170 13.59 10.40 15.50
N PRO A 171 13.23 9.12 15.74
CA PRO A 171 11.86 8.77 16.08
C PRO A 171 11.48 9.33 17.45
N GLU A 172 10.42 10.14 17.49
CA GLU A 172 9.87 10.74 18.72
C GLU A 172 8.64 9.96 19.20
N TYR A 173 7.98 9.26 18.27
CA TYR A 173 6.73 8.57 18.52
C TYR A 173 6.78 7.12 18.07
N THR A 174 6.06 6.26 18.77
CA THR A 174 5.61 4.98 18.21
C THR A 174 4.35 5.22 17.36
N PHE A 175 3.97 4.22 16.56
CA PHE A 175 2.74 4.31 15.77
C PHE A 175 1.48 4.52 16.62
N GLU A 176 1.47 4.01 17.85
CA GLU A 176 0.36 4.14 18.81
C GLU A 176 0.29 5.53 19.45
N THR A 177 1.44 6.15 19.69
CA THR A 177 1.54 7.43 20.40
C THR A 177 1.57 8.63 19.47
N TYR A 178 1.62 8.41 18.16
CA TYR A 178 1.69 9.50 17.17
C TYR A 178 0.47 10.42 17.26
N PRO A 179 0.65 11.74 17.48
CA PRO A 179 -0.43 12.65 17.80
C PRO A 179 -1.60 12.66 16.80
N PRO A 180 -1.40 12.61 15.48
CA PRO A 180 -2.50 12.53 14.52
C PRO A 180 -3.41 11.31 14.69
N PHE A 181 -2.91 10.23 15.32
CA PHE A 181 -3.67 9.01 15.56
C PHE A 181 -4.26 8.95 16.97
N LYS A 182 -3.60 9.60 17.94
CA LYS A 182 -3.99 9.58 19.35
C LYS A 182 -5.34 10.25 19.59
N ASN A 183 -5.63 11.30 18.86
CA ASN A 183 -6.84 12.12 19.01
C ASN A 183 -8.03 11.61 18.18
N CYS A 184 -7.87 10.49 17.46
CA CYS A 184 -8.91 9.87 16.66
C CYS A 184 -9.47 8.64 17.36
N ASN A 185 -10.80 8.46 17.36
CA ASN A 185 -11.48 7.30 17.93
C ASN A 185 -12.10 6.42 16.85
N GLY A 186 -12.25 5.12 17.14
CA GLY A 186 -12.99 4.16 16.31
C GLY A 186 -12.54 4.14 14.84
N LYS A 187 -13.49 4.24 13.93
CA LYS A 187 -13.28 4.19 12.46
C LYS A 187 -12.36 5.29 11.95
N TYR A 188 -12.40 6.49 12.55
CA TYR A 188 -11.51 7.60 12.18
C TYR A 188 -10.05 7.28 12.48
N ARG A 189 -9.77 6.63 13.61
CA ARG A 189 -8.42 6.20 13.97
C ARG A 189 -7.91 5.15 13.00
N GLN A 190 -8.72 4.17 12.64
CA GLN A 190 -8.35 3.15 11.66
C GLN A 190 -8.00 3.79 10.30
N LYS A 191 -8.86 4.71 9.82
CA LYS A 191 -8.66 5.45 8.57
C LYS A 191 -7.40 6.32 8.60
N ALA A 192 -7.12 7.01 9.70
CA ALA A 192 -5.89 7.80 9.85
C ALA A 192 -4.63 6.92 9.82
N ARG A 193 -4.70 5.73 10.43
CA ARG A 193 -3.60 4.78 10.53
C ARG A 193 -3.32 4.00 9.24
N SER A 194 -4.29 3.89 8.33
CA SER A 194 -4.11 3.21 7.03
C SER A 194 -3.38 4.06 6.00
N LYS A 195 -3.30 5.38 6.20
CA LYS A 195 -2.64 6.30 5.26
C LYS A 195 -1.12 6.13 5.27
N THR A 196 -0.53 6.01 4.10
CA THR A 196 0.92 6.02 3.92
C THR A 196 1.53 7.33 4.43
N PHE A 197 2.67 7.27 5.10
CA PHE A 197 3.41 8.46 5.50
C PHE A 197 3.91 9.23 4.28
N MET A 198 3.86 10.57 4.35
CA MET A 198 4.19 11.41 3.19
C MET A 198 5.64 11.27 2.74
N GLY A 199 6.58 11.11 3.69
CA GLY A 199 7.98 10.88 3.38
C GLY A 199 8.18 9.57 2.62
N VAL A 200 7.48 8.52 3.02
CA VAL A 200 7.51 7.20 2.34
C VAL A 200 6.93 7.32 0.93
N ALA A 201 5.77 7.98 0.76
CA ALA A 201 5.14 8.18 -0.55
C ALA A 201 6.06 8.93 -1.52
N LYS A 202 6.71 10.01 -1.04
CA LYS A 202 7.70 10.77 -1.82
C LYS A 202 8.93 9.93 -2.19
N ALA A 203 9.44 9.13 -1.25
CA ALA A 203 10.57 8.24 -1.51
C ALA A 203 10.25 7.18 -2.55
N MET A 204 9.04 6.59 -2.52
CA MET A 204 8.56 5.67 -3.55
C MET A 204 8.52 6.34 -4.93
N ALA A 205 7.93 7.54 -5.03
CA ALA A 205 7.84 8.26 -6.29
C ALA A 205 9.22 8.68 -6.82
N LEU A 206 10.12 9.13 -5.95
CA LEU A 206 11.49 9.50 -6.32
C LEU A 206 12.30 8.29 -6.80
N SER A 207 12.22 7.16 -6.08
CA SER A 207 13.06 5.98 -6.36
C SER A 207 12.53 5.15 -7.52
N TRP A 208 11.21 5.00 -7.62
CA TRP A 208 10.57 4.10 -8.60
C TRP A 208 9.97 4.82 -9.79
N GLY A 209 9.76 6.14 -9.66
CA GLY A 209 9.23 7.00 -10.71
C GLY A 209 10.29 7.66 -11.59
N SER A 210 11.56 7.71 -11.15
CA SER A 210 12.62 8.14 -12.06
C SER A 210 12.81 7.07 -13.12
N ASP A 211 12.66 7.46 -14.39
CA ASP A 211 13.12 6.62 -15.50
C ASP A 211 14.58 6.29 -15.23
N GLU A 212 14.97 5.03 -15.39
CA GLU A 212 16.37 4.67 -15.42
C GLU A 212 16.99 5.56 -16.50
N ILE A 213 17.80 6.53 -16.06
CA ILE A 213 18.76 7.17 -16.96
C ILE A 213 19.59 6.00 -17.43
N ASP A 214 19.35 5.62 -18.66
CA ASP A 214 20.02 4.53 -19.39
C ASP A 214 21.53 4.80 -19.32
N ASN A 215 22.18 4.29 -18.29
CA ASN A 215 23.64 4.26 -18.18
C ASN A 215 24.17 3.21 -19.16
N ARG A 216 23.83 3.37 -20.44
CA ARG A 216 24.52 2.80 -21.56
C ARG A 216 25.40 3.88 -22.18
N GLY A 217 26.49 4.16 -21.52
CA GLY A 217 27.65 4.85 -22.02
C GLY A 217 28.84 3.91 -21.97
#